data_d2939179a68bcf2f075d43d68f128c01
#
_entry.id   d2939179a68bcf2f075d43d68f128c01
#
_cell.length_a   1.000
_cell.length_b   1.000
_cell.length_c   1.000
_cell.angle_alpha   90.00
_cell.angle_beta   90.00
_cell.angle_gamma   90.00
#
_symmetry.space_group_name_H-M   'P 1'
#
loop_
_entity.id
_entity.type
_entity.pdbx_description
1 polymer ?
#
loop_
_entity_poly.entity_id
_entity_poly.type
_entity_poly.pdbx_seq_one_letter_code
_entity_poly.pdbx_strand_id
1 'polypeptide(L)'
;QGKVKLLGQNIASLEEEKRNLLASVIYQNMEFESSEKVENLLSFVYKNGELKANAKGIKTEDLFSEVVDKFELSSVMNHGLTEISKGENQRVLLAFSLLYGSAGIFMDEPLFAMEDRQKNSALKYLREYSEATKTPMFISMHELDLSRKYAEKVLLIYPNKDMSYGTPEEVMTNDDLEKAYGIPAAMLKHNEDMTREFLSHQSEAMSPKSK
;
A
#
# COMPACT_ATOMS: atom_id res chain seq x y z
N GLN A 1 20.71 -13.94 -10.07
CA GLN A 1 20.72 -12.58 -10.65
C GLN A 1 19.65 -12.53 -11.72
N GLY A 2 18.54 -11.81 -11.45
CA GLY A 2 17.43 -11.60 -12.38
C GLY A 2 17.52 -10.25 -13.10
N LYS A 3 16.70 -10.06 -14.14
CA LYS A 3 16.48 -8.77 -14.78
C LYS A 3 15.05 -8.34 -14.48
N VAL A 4 14.89 -7.11 -14.00
CA VAL A 4 13.56 -6.52 -13.77
C VAL A 4 13.34 -5.44 -14.84
N LYS A 5 12.22 -5.56 -15.54
CA LYS A 5 11.80 -4.55 -16.53
C LYS A 5 10.48 -3.95 -16.08
N LEU A 6 10.38 -2.64 -16.11
CA LEU A 6 9.14 -1.89 -15.90
C LEU A 6 8.82 -1.11 -17.17
N LEU A 7 7.63 -1.29 -17.70
CA LEU A 7 7.21 -0.73 -19.00
C LEU A 7 8.24 -0.97 -20.13
N GLY A 8 8.83 -2.18 -20.17
CA GLY A 8 9.84 -2.58 -21.15
C GLY A 8 11.27 -2.07 -20.86
N GLN A 9 11.47 -1.17 -19.92
CA GLN A 9 12.77 -0.61 -19.55
C GLN A 9 13.43 -1.43 -18.43
N ASN A 10 14.73 -1.70 -18.54
CA ASN A 10 15.48 -2.36 -17.46
C ASN A 10 15.73 -1.35 -16.33
N ILE A 11 15.10 -1.56 -15.16
CA ILE A 11 15.18 -0.62 -14.03
C ILE A 11 16.61 -0.47 -13.47
N ALA A 12 17.45 -1.50 -13.59
CA ALA A 12 18.85 -1.44 -13.12
C ALA A 12 19.73 -0.47 -13.92
N SER A 13 19.32 -0.13 -15.16
CA SER A 13 20.03 0.81 -16.02
C SER A 13 19.48 2.24 -15.98
N LEU A 14 18.42 2.48 -15.20
CA LEU A 14 17.81 3.79 -15.08
C LEU A 14 18.42 4.56 -13.93
N GLU A 15 18.59 5.87 -14.12
CA GLU A 15 18.85 6.82 -13.05
C GLU A 15 17.70 6.85 -12.05
N GLU A 16 17.98 7.19 -10.80
CA GLU A 16 17.02 7.16 -9.70
C GLU A 16 15.76 8.00 -9.99
N GLU A 17 15.92 9.21 -10.49
CA GLU A 17 14.80 10.09 -10.88
C GLU A 17 13.88 9.40 -11.89
N LYS A 18 14.44 8.78 -12.92
CA LYS A 18 13.66 8.06 -13.94
C LYS A 18 12.96 6.83 -13.39
N ARG A 19 13.58 6.14 -12.41
CA ARG A 19 12.92 5.02 -11.72
C ARG A 19 11.72 5.48 -10.92
N ASN A 20 11.86 6.60 -10.19
CA ASN A 20 10.80 7.15 -9.36
C ASN A 20 9.60 7.64 -10.19
N LEU A 21 9.83 8.16 -11.41
CA LEU A 21 8.77 8.50 -12.36
C LEU A 21 7.98 7.26 -12.82
N LEU A 22 8.65 6.12 -12.96
CA LEU A 22 8.03 4.88 -13.41
C LEU A 22 7.34 4.12 -12.28
N ALA A 23 7.90 4.15 -11.06
CA ALA A 23 7.38 3.40 -9.93
C ALA A 23 7.53 4.14 -8.62
N SER A 24 6.44 4.25 -7.88
CA SER A 24 6.48 4.54 -6.44
C SER A 24 6.68 3.24 -5.67
N VAL A 25 7.52 3.28 -4.63
CA VAL A 25 7.75 2.14 -3.75
C VAL A 25 7.52 2.58 -2.31
N ILE A 26 6.58 1.93 -1.64
CA ILE A 26 6.36 2.06 -0.19
C ILE A 26 6.97 0.82 0.47
N TYR A 27 7.97 1.01 1.32
CA TYR A 27 8.56 -0.06 2.12
C TYR A 27 7.84 -0.20 3.45
N GLN A 28 7.88 -1.40 4.02
CA GLN A 28 7.42 -1.65 5.37
C GLN A 28 8.11 -0.70 6.37
N ASN A 29 7.33 -0.12 7.29
CA ASN A 29 7.83 0.85 8.29
C ASN A 29 8.51 2.11 7.72
N MET A 30 8.20 2.49 6.48
CA MET A 30 8.68 3.75 5.93
C MET A 30 8.09 4.93 6.71
N GLU A 31 8.96 5.86 7.12
CA GLU A 31 8.59 7.07 7.86
C GLU A 31 9.21 8.29 7.17
N PHE A 32 8.59 9.44 7.35
CA PHE A 32 9.15 10.71 6.90
C PHE A 32 10.10 11.28 7.95
N GLU A 33 11.29 11.69 7.54
CA GLU A 33 12.28 12.33 8.40
C GLU A 33 12.23 13.87 8.34
N SER A 34 11.07 14.43 8.04
CA SER A 34 10.88 15.87 7.86
C SER A 34 9.87 16.42 8.86
N SER A 35 10.12 17.61 9.40
CA SER A 35 9.14 18.37 10.18
C SER A 35 8.14 19.16 9.34
N GLU A 36 8.18 18.99 8.00
CA GLU A 36 7.24 19.64 7.10
C GLU A 36 5.80 19.19 7.41
N LYS A 37 4.83 20.06 7.14
CA LYS A 37 3.43 19.72 7.34
C LYS A 37 2.93 18.72 6.28
N VAL A 38 2.02 17.84 6.69
CA VAL A 38 1.34 16.89 5.79
C VAL A 38 0.74 17.61 4.58
N GLU A 39 0.04 18.73 4.80
CA GLU A 39 -0.58 19.51 3.73
C GLU A 39 0.45 20.00 2.70
N ASN A 40 1.59 20.52 3.16
CA ASN A 40 2.63 21.04 2.28
C ASN A 40 3.23 19.92 1.42
N LEU A 41 3.53 18.76 2.03
CA LEU A 41 4.04 17.60 1.31
C LEU A 41 3.05 17.13 0.23
N LEU A 42 1.79 16.88 0.62
CA LEU A 42 0.78 16.36 -0.31
C LEU A 42 0.46 17.37 -1.41
N SER A 43 0.39 18.67 -1.09
CA SER A 43 0.19 19.73 -2.09
C SER A 43 1.37 19.84 -3.05
N PHE A 44 2.60 19.67 -2.54
CA PHE A 44 3.80 19.70 -3.37
C PHE A 44 3.80 18.55 -4.38
N VAL A 45 3.56 17.32 -3.94
CA VAL A 45 3.56 16.16 -4.85
C VAL A 45 2.41 16.20 -5.83
N TYR A 46 1.25 16.68 -5.44
CA TYR A 46 0.11 16.84 -6.35
C TYR A 46 0.37 17.84 -7.46
N LYS A 47 1.11 18.91 -7.16
CA LYS A 47 1.47 19.95 -8.15
C LYS A 47 2.62 19.53 -9.05
N ASN A 48 3.59 18.80 -8.52
CA ASN A 48 4.88 18.53 -9.18
C ASN A 48 5.10 17.06 -9.56
N GLY A 49 4.16 16.16 -9.23
CA GLY A 49 4.22 14.74 -9.59
C GLY A 49 3.76 14.46 -11.02
N GLU A 50 3.73 13.17 -11.36
CA GLU A 50 3.45 12.66 -12.71
C GLU A 50 1.96 12.32 -12.95
N LEU A 51 1.09 12.64 -12.00
CA LEU A 51 -0.33 12.27 -12.05
C LEU A 51 -1.01 12.68 -13.35
N LYS A 52 -0.78 13.91 -13.80
CA LYS A 52 -1.39 14.45 -15.04
C LYS A 52 -0.92 13.70 -16.30
N ALA A 53 0.30 13.17 -16.28
CA ALA A 53 0.86 12.42 -17.40
C ALA A 53 0.34 10.97 -17.42
N ASN A 54 0.13 10.36 -16.25
CA ASN A 54 -0.17 8.94 -16.10
C ASN A 54 -1.66 8.65 -15.90
N ALA A 55 -2.40 9.50 -15.20
CA ALA A 55 -3.84 9.32 -14.91
C ALA A 55 -4.73 9.74 -16.09
N LYS A 56 -4.70 8.97 -17.16
CA LYS A 56 -5.54 9.22 -18.34
C LYS A 56 -7.00 8.87 -18.02
N GLY A 57 -7.88 9.87 -18.03
CA GLY A 57 -9.33 9.68 -17.90
C GLY A 57 -9.92 10.02 -16.54
N ILE A 58 -9.13 10.48 -15.58
CA ILE A 58 -9.63 11.02 -14.31
C ILE A 58 -9.67 12.55 -14.37
N LYS A 59 -10.72 13.14 -13.79
CA LYS A 59 -10.71 14.56 -13.44
C LYS A 59 -9.76 14.72 -12.24
N THR A 60 -8.58 15.28 -12.50
CA THR A 60 -7.56 15.44 -11.45
C THR A 60 -7.86 16.61 -10.52
N GLU A 61 -8.76 17.53 -10.88
CA GLU A 61 -9.05 18.74 -10.11
C GLU A 61 -9.57 18.43 -8.69
N ASP A 62 -10.37 17.38 -8.55
CA ASP A 62 -11.00 16.98 -7.28
C ASP A 62 -10.20 15.89 -6.54
N LEU A 63 -9.18 15.30 -7.18
CA LEU A 63 -8.49 14.12 -6.65
C LEU A 63 -7.77 14.40 -5.32
N PHE A 64 -7.22 15.60 -5.14
CA PHE A 64 -6.54 15.96 -3.90
C PHE A 64 -7.50 15.88 -2.70
N SER A 65 -8.67 16.52 -2.80
CA SER A 65 -9.68 16.51 -1.74
C SER A 65 -10.26 15.11 -1.54
N GLU A 66 -10.47 14.36 -2.62
CA GLU A 66 -10.94 12.99 -2.57
C GLU A 66 -9.96 12.07 -1.83
N VAL A 67 -8.67 12.12 -2.15
CA VAL A 67 -7.63 11.34 -1.48
C VAL A 67 -7.52 11.71 0.00
N VAL A 68 -7.54 13.00 0.34
CA VAL A 68 -7.52 13.46 1.74
C VAL A 68 -8.71 12.92 2.51
N ASP A 69 -9.91 12.93 1.93
CA ASP A 69 -11.12 12.40 2.56
C ASP A 69 -11.06 10.87 2.71
N LYS A 70 -10.74 10.16 1.64
CA LYS A 70 -10.70 8.68 1.63
C LYS A 70 -9.69 8.10 2.62
N PHE A 71 -8.57 8.76 2.82
CA PHE A 71 -7.57 8.36 3.81
C PHE A 71 -7.74 9.04 5.18
N GLU A 72 -8.83 9.76 5.41
CA GLU A 72 -9.16 10.42 6.70
C GLU A 72 -8.01 11.30 7.20
N LEU A 73 -7.42 12.14 6.33
CA LEU A 73 -6.24 12.93 6.65
C LEU A 73 -6.55 14.35 7.13
N SER A 74 -7.81 14.79 7.05
CA SER A 74 -8.22 16.18 7.37
C SER A 74 -7.74 16.65 8.73
N SER A 75 -7.74 15.78 9.75
CA SER A 75 -7.32 16.11 11.12
C SER A 75 -5.82 16.32 11.26
N VAL A 76 -5.01 15.72 10.37
CA VAL A 76 -3.54 15.75 10.47
C VAL A 76 -2.87 16.66 9.44
N MET A 77 -3.62 17.29 8.55
CA MET A 77 -3.06 18.15 7.49
C MET A 77 -2.15 19.26 8.03
N ASN A 78 -2.46 19.81 9.21
CA ASN A 78 -1.66 20.87 9.83
C ASN A 78 -0.54 20.36 10.75
N HIS A 79 -0.43 19.02 10.97
CA HIS A 79 0.63 18.46 11.81
C HIS A 79 1.92 18.27 11.00
N GLY A 80 3.05 18.31 11.72
CA GLY A 80 4.34 17.90 11.17
C GLY A 80 4.38 16.40 10.90
N LEU A 81 5.08 15.99 9.84
CA LEU A 81 5.22 14.59 9.46
C LEU A 81 5.83 13.69 10.55
N THR A 82 6.62 14.28 11.46
CA THR A 82 7.20 13.57 12.62
C THR A 82 6.28 13.55 13.84
N GLU A 83 5.12 14.21 13.79
CA GLU A 83 4.17 14.35 14.91
C GLU A 83 2.97 13.41 14.78
N ILE A 84 2.79 12.78 13.60
CA ILE A 84 1.67 11.88 13.32
C ILE A 84 1.95 10.45 13.78
N SER A 85 0.90 9.71 14.12
CA SER A 85 0.99 8.30 14.49
C SER A 85 1.43 7.41 13.31
N LYS A 86 1.87 6.18 13.60
CA LYS A 86 2.24 5.21 12.54
C LYS A 86 1.12 4.94 11.56
N GLY A 87 -0.12 4.79 12.04
CA GLY A 87 -1.29 4.58 11.18
C GLY A 87 -1.61 5.78 10.30
N GLU A 88 -1.45 7.00 10.83
CA GLU A 88 -1.58 8.23 10.05
C GLU A 88 -0.46 8.36 9.01
N ASN A 89 0.79 8.05 9.39
CA ASN A 89 1.92 8.03 8.47
C ASN A 89 1.69 7.06 7.30
N GLN A 90 1.18 5.86 7.57
CA GLN A 90 0.84 4.89 6.52
C GLN A 90 -0.21 5.45 5.55
N ARG A 91 -1.25 6.11 6.06
CA ARG A 91 -2.29 6.75 5.23
C ARG A 91 -1.73 7.92 4.42
N VAL A 92 -0.81 8.71 4.99
CA VAL A 92 -0.10 9.79 4.28
C VAL A 92 0.78 9.22 3.16
N LEU A 93 1.51 8.11 3.39
CA LEU A 93 2.31 7.44 2.36
C LEU A 93 1.46 6.92 1.20
N LEU A 94 0.29 6.34 1.48
CA LEU A 94 -0.65 5.93 0.44
C LEU A 94 -1.16 7.14 -0.36
N ALA A 95 -1.61 8.20 0.33
CA ALA A 95 -2.05 9.43 -0.31
C ALA A 95 -0.94 10.05 -1.18
N PHE A 96 0.28 10.12 -0.65
CA PHE A 96 1.47 10.58 -1.38
C PHE A 96 1.66 9.82 -2.70
N SER A 97 1.62 8.48 -2.65
CA SER A 97 1.86 7.64 -3.83
C SER A 97 0.79 7.84 -4.92
N LEU A 98 -0.47 7.99 -4.53
CA LEU A 98 -1.56 8.25 -5.46
C LEU A 98 -1.47 9.65 -6.07
N LEU A 99 -1.18 10.66 -5.24
CA LEU A 99 -1.07 12.06 -5.69
C LEU A 99 0.19 12.31 -6.51
N TYR A 100 1.28 11.56 -6.24
CA TYR A 100 2.47 11.61 -7.10
C TYR A 100 2.19 11.02 -8.49
N GLY A 101 1.41 9.94 -8.57
CA GLY A 101 0.92 9.39 -9.83
C GLY A 101 1.96 8.71 -10.70
N SER A 102 2.84 7.90 -10.10
CA SER A 102 3.76 7.02 -10.86
C SER A 102 3.01 6.09 -11.80
N ALA A 103 3.69 5.61 -12.85
CA ALA A 103 3.12 4.67 -13.81
C ALA A 103 2.86 3.25 -13.22
N GLY A 104 3.40 2.95 -12.05
CA GLY A 104 3.11 1.75 -11.26
C GLY A 104 3.43 1.99 -9.78
N ILE A 105 2.74 1.29 -8.87
CA ILE A 105 2.93 1.44 -7.42
C ILE A 105 3.21 0.08 -6.80
N PHE A 106 4.28 0.01 -6.00
CA PHE A 106 4.69 -1.17 -5.25
C PHE A 106 4.62 -0.85 -3.76
N MET A 107 3.95 -1.71 -2.99
CA MET A 107 3.70 -1.47 -1.57
C MET A 107 4.01 -2.75 -0.79
N ASP A 108 4.89 -2.63 0.20
CA ASP A 108 5.23 -3.72 1.10
C ASP A 108 4.53 -3.51 2.44
N GLU A 109 3.54 -4.35 2.73
CA GLU A 109 2.67 -4.30 3.91
C GLU A 109 2.14 -2.89 4.26
N PRO A 110 1.52 -2.17 3.32
CA PRO A 110 1.19 -0.76 3.49
C PRO A 110 0.06 -0.49 4.49
N LEU A 111 -0.59 -1.53 5.01
CA LEU A 111 -1.78 -1.43 5.87
C LEU A 111 -1.51 -1.83 7.33
N PHE A 112 -0.25 -2.17 7.65
CA PHE A 112 0.14 -2.79 8.91
C PHE A 112 -0.38 -2.06 10.17
N ALA A 113 -0.34 -0.73 10.21
CA ALA A 113 -0.73 0.08 11.37
C ALA A 113 -2.15 0.67 11.28
N MET A 114 -3.00 0.14 10.39
CA MET A 114 -4.37 0.62 10.20
C MET A 114 -5.38 -0.28 10.89
N GLU A 115 -6.50 0.30 11.34
CA GLU A 115 -7.68 -0.44 11.79
C GLU A 115 -8.38 -1.15 10.62
N ASP A 116 -9.11 -2.23 10.91
CA ASP A 116 -9.79 -3.05 9.89
C ASP A 116 -10.73 -2.25 8.98
N ARG A 117 -11.46 -1.28 9.54
CA ARG A 117 -12.31 -0.38 8.77
C ARG A 117 -11.49 0.44 7.77
N GLN A 118 -10.37 0.97 8.22
CA GLN A 118 -9.46 1.77 7.40
C GLN A 118 -8.76 0.93 6.33
N LYS A 119 -8.31 -0.29 6.65
CA LYS A 119 -7.75 -1.25 5.68
C LYS A 119 -8.74 -1.54 4.55
N ASN A 120 -10.00 -1.86 4.91
CA ASN A 120 -11.05 -2.11 3.92
C ASN A 120 -11.35 -0.89 3.04
N SER A 121 -11.43 0.31 3.63
CA SER A 121 -11.65 1.55 2.89
C SER A 121 -10.48 1.86 1.94
N ALA A 122 -9.25 1.73 2.44
CA ALA A 122 -8.03 1.96 1.66
C ALA A 122 -7.93 1.00 0.47
N LEU A 123 -8.07 -0.31 0.68
CA LEU A 123 -7.99 -1.30 -0.40
C LEU A 123 -9.09 -1.12 -1.45
N LYS A 124 -10.30 -0.82 -1.01
CA LYS A 124 -11.39 -0.50 -1.93
C LYS A 124 -11.02 0.70 -2.82
N TYR A 125 -10.52 1.77 -2.20
CA TYR A 125 -10.16 2.98 -2.94
C TYR A 125 -8.94 2.76 -3.85
N LEU A 126 -7.91 2.03 -3.40
CA LEU A 126 -6.77 1.67 -4.22
C LEU A 126 -7.19 0.89 -5.47
N ARG A 127 -8.14 -0.04 -5.32
CA ARG A 127 -8.69 -0.79 -6.44
C ARG A 127 -9.45 0.11 -7.42
N GLU A 128 -10.36 0.96 -6.91
CA GLU A 128 -11.12 1.93 -7.72
C GLU A 128 -10.17 2.88 -8.49
N TYR A 129 -9.14 3.37 -7.82
CA TYR A 129 -8.10 4.20 -8.43
C TYR A 129 -7.33 3.45 -9.53
N SER A 130 -6.87 2.23 -9.25
CA SER A 130 -6.18 1.39 -10.23
C SER A 130 -7.03 1.12 -11.47
N GLU A 131 -8.32 0.77 -11.28
CA GLU A 131 -9.25 0.53 -12.37
C GLU A 131 -9.50 1.80 -13.22
N ALA A 132 -9.62 2.95 -12.58
CA ALA A 132 -9.87 4.22 -13.25
C ALA A 132 -8.63 4.75 -14.01
N THR A 133 -7.45 4.71 -13.38
CA THR A 133 -6.20 5.23 -13.97
C THR A 133 -5.46 4.25 -14.86
N LYS A 134 -5.79 2.97 -14.74
CA LYS A 134 -5.01 1.84 -15.31
C LYS A 134 -3.59 1.77 -14.73
N THR A 135 -3.38 2.30 -13.53
CA THR A 135 -2.11 2.20 -12.82
C THR A 135 -2.02 0.84 -12.13
N PRO A 136 -1.08 -0.04 -12.51
CA PRO A 136 -0.87 -1.32 -11.82
C PRO A 136 -0.35 -1.09 -10.40
N MET A 137 -0.92 -1.85 -9.46
CA MET A 137 -0.52 -1.83 -8.06
C MET A 137 -0.11 -3.23 -7.62
N PHE A 138 1.04 -3.33 -6.97
CA PHE A 138 1.56 -4.56 -6.40
C PHE A 138 1.65 -4.37 -4.89
N ILE A 139 0.92 -5.20 -4.14
CA ILE A 139 0.79 -5.07 -2.70
C ILE A 139 1.17 -6.40 -2.06
N SER A 140 2.19 -6.42 -1.18
CA SER A 140 2.40 -7.56 -0.29
C SER A 140 1.49 -7.41 0.93
N MET A 141 0.83 -8.48 1.32
CA MET A 141 -0.07 -8.51 2.48
C MET A 141 -0.03 -9.88 3.14
N HIS A 142 -0.24 -9.89 4.45
CA HIS A 142 -0.43 -11.12 5.22
C HIS A 142 -1.91 -11.48 5.43
N GLU A 143 -2.81 -10.51 5.26
CA GLU A 143 -4.25 -10.70 5.45
C GLU A 143 -4.88 -11.43 4.25
N LEU A 144 -5.06 -12.76 4.39
CA LEU A 144 -5.59 -13.60 3.32
C LEU A 144 -7.02 -13.23 2.91
N ASP A 145 -7.88 -12.88 3.87
CA ASP A 145 -9.27 -12.49 3.61
C ASP A 145 -9.33 -11.18 2.82
N LEU A 146 -8.47 -10.20 3.12
CA LEU A 146 -8.36 -8.96 2.38
C LEU A 146 -7.79 -9.19 0.97
N SER A 147 -6.77 -10.06 0.86
CA SER A 147 -6.21 -10.46 -0.44
C SER A 147 -7.27 -11.09 -1.32
N ARG A 148 -8.07 -12.04 -0.79
CA ARG A 148 -9.20 -12.66 -1.54
C ARG A 148 -10.23 -11.64 -2.01
N LYS A 149 -10.53 -10.66 -1.16
CA LYS A 149 -11.60 -9.69 -1.40
C LYS A 149 -11.22 -8.62 -2.42
N TYR A 150 -9.99 -8.16 -2.40
CA TYR A 150 -9.58 -6.96 -3.14
C TYR A 150 -8.60 -7.21 -4.28
N ALA A 151 -7.80 -8.28 -4.23
CA ALA A 151 -6.85 -8.55 -5.30
C ALA A 151 -7.56 -9.04 -6.57
N GLU A 152 -7.13 -8.53 -7.71
CA GLU A 152 -7.53 -9.02 -9.03
C GLU A 152 -6.73 -10.27 -9.41
N LYS A 153 -5.45 -10.26 -9.06
CA LYS A 153 -4.51 -11.38 -9.21
C LYS A 153 -3.64 -11.52 -7.96
N VAL A 154 -3.28 -12.74 -7.66
CA VAL A 154 -2.39 -13.09 -6.55
C VAL A 154 -1.17 -13.82 -7.09
N LEU A 155 0.01 -13.44 -6.58
CA LEU A 155 1.25 -14.18 -6.73
C LEU A 155 1.56 -14.85 -5.39
N LEU A 156 1.43 -16.17 -5.32
CA LEU A 156 1.76 -16.97 -4.16
C LEU A 156 3.16 -17.56 -4.33
N ILE A 157 4.03 -17.34 -3.36
CA ILE A 157 5.43 -17.81 -3.38
C ILE A 157 5.59 -18.92 -2.35
N TYR A 158 6.08 -20.07 -2.79
CA TYR A 158 6.29 -21.24 -1.94
C TYR A 158 7.71 -21.28 -1.33
N PRO A 159 7.92 -22.02 -0.21
CA PRO A 159 9.25 -22.15 0.42
C PRO A 159 10.34 -22.71 -0.51
N ASN A 160 9.97 -23.55 -1.45
CA ASN A 160 10.87 -24.09 -2.49
C ASN A 160 11.18 -23.11 -3.63
N LYS A 161 10.67 -21.85 -3.53
CA LYS A 161 10.78 -20.77 -4.52
C LYS A 161 9.96 -20.98 -5.80
N ASP A 162 9.10 -21.99 -5.85
CA ASP A 162 8.07 -22.06 -6.87
C ASP A 162 7.02 -20.96 -6.66
N MET A 163 6.28 -20.64 -7.69
CA MET A 163 5.27 -19.57 -7.67
C MET A 163 4.01 -20.01 -8.39
N SER A 164 2.86 -19.64 -7.82
CA SER A 164 1.56 -19.70 -8.50
C SER A 164 1.03 -18.28 -8.72
N TYR A 165 0.46 -18.05 -9.90
CA TYR A 165 -0.11 -16.76 -10.28
C TYR A 165 -1.47 -16.96 -10.93
N GLY A 166 -2.49 -16.26 -10.43
CA GLY A 166 -3.86 -16.40 -10.93
C GLY A 166 -4.84 -15.52 -10.16
N THR A 167 -6.13 -15.75 -10.31
CA THR A 167 -7.14 -15.13 -9.44
C THR A 167 -7.03 -15.69 -8.03
N PRO A 168 -7.56 -14.98 -7.01
CA PRO A 168 -7.60 -15.52 -5.64
C PRO A 168 -8.22 -16.92 -5.56
N GLU A 169 -9.29 -17.18 -6.33
CA GLU A 169 -9.96 -18.48 -6.35
C GLU A 169 -9.09 -19.59 -6.94
N GLU A 170 -8.24 -19.25 -7.91
CA GLU A 170 -7.35 -20.21 -8.57
C GLU A 170 -6.14 -20.59 -7.72
N VAL A 171 -5.55 -19.62 -6.98
CA VAL A 171 -4.24 -19.81 -6.33
C VAL A 171 -4.25 -19.76 -4.81
N MET A 172 -5.36 -19.37 -4.19
CA MET A 172 -5.49 -19.35 -2.73
C MET A 172 -6.39 -20.51 -2.26
N THR A 173 -6.23 -21.70 -2.83
CA THR A 173 -6.89 -22.90 -2.33
C THR A 173 -6.30 -23.31 -0.98
N ASN A 174 -7.02 -24.11 -0.19
CA ASN A 174 -6.49 -24.59 1.07
C ASN A 174 -5.16 -25.33 0.88
N ASP A 175 -5.07 -26.19 -0.13
CA ASP A 175 -3.86 -26.96 -0.44
C ASP A 175 -2.67 -26.06 -0.80
N ASP A 176 -2.90 -24.99 -1.58
CA ASP A 176 -1.85 -24.06 -1.96
C ASP A 176 -1.39 -23.22 -0.77
N LEU A 177 -2.33 -22.77 0.07
CA LEU A 177 -2.00 -22.01 1.29
C LEU A 177 -1.24 -22.90 2.29
N GLU A 178 -1.66 -24.17 2.51
CA GLU A 178 -0.93 -25.11 3.35
C GLU A 178 0.51 -25.34 2.87
N LYS A 179 0.70 -25.48 1.56
CA LYS A 179 2.04 -25.59 0.97
C LYS A 179 2.88 -24.34 1.13
N ALA A 180 2.25 -23.15 0.97
CA ALA A 180 2.96 -21.88 1.05
C ALA A 180 3.38 -21.52 2.48
N TYR A 181 2.50 -21.79 3.45
CA TYR A 181 2.72 -21.41 4.84
C TYR A 181 3.26 -22.56 5.73
N GLY A 182 3.19 -23.80 5.25
CA GLY A 182 3.67 -24.98 5.99
C GLY A 182 2.82 -25.37 7.20
N ILE A 183 1.60 -24.85 7.29
CA ILE A 183 0.64 -25.15 8.39
C ILE A 183 -0.75 -25.40 7.79
N PRO A 184 -1.62 -26.17 8.49
CA PRO A 184 -2.99 -26.40 8.04
C PRO A 184 -3.76 -25.10 7.81
N ALA A 185 -4.55 -25.04 6.74
CA ALA A 185 -5.33 -23.86 6.38
C ALA A 185 -6.27 -23.39 7.51
N ALA A 186 -6.80 -24.30 8.29
CA ALA A 186 -7.62 -23.98 9.47
C ALA A 186 -6.86 -23.19 10.56
N MET A 187 -5.53 -23.35 10.63
CA MET A 187 -4.69 -22.62 11.58
C MET A 187 -4.25 -21.25 11.05
N LEU A 188 -4.29 -21.02 9.73
CA LEU A 188 -3.91 -19.74 9.13
C LEU A 188 -4.79 -18.60 9.64
N LYS A 189 -6.10 -18.82 9.69
CA LYS A 189 -7.04 -17.82 10.19
C LYS A 189 -6.82 -17.51 11.67
N HIS A 190 -6.55 -18.54 12.48
CA HIS A 190 -6.24 -18.37 13.89
C HIS A 190 -4.94 -17.57 14.10
N ASN A 191 -3.92 -17.81 13.29
CA ASN A 191 -2.66 -17.06 13.35
C ASN A 191 -2.83 -15.60 12.90
N GLU A 192 -3.67 -15.33 11.92
CA GLU A 192 -4.02 -13.96 11.52
C GLU A 192 -4.68 -13.19 12.69
N ASP A 193 -5.65 -13.82 13.35
CA ASP A 193 -6.33 -13.23 14.51
C ASP A 193 -5.36 -12.97 15.67
N MET A 194 -4.49 -13.93 16.00
CA MET A 194 -3.46 -13.77 17.03
C MET A 194 -2.43 -12.68 16.68
N THR A 195 -2.00 -12.60 15.43
CA THR A 195 -1.08 -11.56 14.98
C THR A 195 -1.75 -10.19 15.07
N ARG A 196 -3.01 -10.10 14.70
CA ARG A 196 -3.82 -8.88 14.80
C ARG A 196 -3.97 -8.42 16.26
N GLU A 197 -4.30 -9.33 17.20
CA GLU A 197 -4.39 -9.03 18.63
C GLU A 197 -3.04 -8.56 19.19
N PHE A 198 -1.95 -9.25 18.87
CA PHE A 198 -0.61 -8.86 19.31
C PHE A 198 -0.23 -7.45 18.83
N LEU A 199 -0.53 -7.11 17.57
CA LEU A 199 -0.24 -5.82 16.99
C LEU A 199 -1.11 -4.70 17.56
N SER A 200 -2.40 -4.99 17.84
CA SER A 200 -3.29 -4.02 18.49
C SER A 200 -2.80 -3.64 19.88
N HIS A 201 -2.35 -4.62 20.69
CA HIS A 201 -1.77 -4.36 22.00
C HIS A 201 -0.46 -3.59 21.95
N GLN A 202 0.37 -3.77 20.94
CA GLN A 202 1.59 -2.97 20.79
C GLN A 202 1.27 -1.51 20.39
N SER A 203 0.27 -1.28 19.55
CA SER A 203 -0.13 0.07 19.17
C SER A 203 -0.74 0.86 20.34
N GLU A 204 -1.53 0.21 21.20
CA GLU A 204 -2.07 0.80 22.42
C GLU A 204 -0.99 1.12 23.47
N ALA A 205 0.01 0.25 23.61
CA ALA A 205 1.12 0.44 24.55
C ALA A 205 2.07 1.58 24.13
N MET A 206 2.12 1.94 22.85
CA MET A 206 2.97 3.00 22.31
C MET A 206 2.26 4.35 22.12
N SER A 207 0.94 4.42 22.34
CA SER A 207 0.23 5.70 22.32
C SER A 207 0.68 6.54 23.53
N PRO A 208 1.20 7.76 23.34
CA PRO A 208 1.57 8.62 24.45
C PRO A 208 0.32 8.93 25.26
N LYS A 209 0.33 8.54 26.55
CA LYS A 209 -0.72 8.95 27.50
C LYS A 209 -0.75 10.47 27.50
N SER A 210 -1.79 11.04 26.92
CA SER A 210 -2.09 12.46 27.04
C SER A 210 -2.13 12.83 28.53
N LYS A 211 -1.16 13.65 28.93
CA LYS A 211 -1.23 14.40 30.18
C LYS A 211 -1.68 15.80 29.87
#